data_9e24d590cb0af5cfda269f2b69056b19
#
_entry.id   9e24d590cb0af5cfda269f2b69056b19
#
_cell.length_a   1.000
_cell.length_b   1.000
_cell.length_c   1.000
_cell.angle_alpha   90.00
_cell.angle_beta   90.00
_cell.angle_gamma   90.00
#
_symmetry.space_group_name_H-M   'P 1'
#
loop_
_entity.id
_entity.type
_entity.pdbx_description
1 polymer ?
#
loop_
_entity_poly.entity_id
_entity_poly.type
_entity_poly.pdbx_seq_one_letter_code
_entity_poly.pdbx_strand_id
1 'polypeptide(L)'
;MSQDTPSNEPPANRIVGVPAETFPDERRVALAPANVAVLQKAGVNVIIQSGAGTPAGYADDEYAAAGAKLIDDRDQIFKQAEIILQVRTAGANPDNGSDDDGLLREGQTLVGMCDPFLGAGVMQGLAARGVTSFALELLPRITRAQSMDVLSSQASIAGYKAVLA
;
A
#
# COMPACT_ATOMS: atom_id res chain seq x y z
N MET A 1 12.12 -9.85 -37.94
CA MET A 1 11.34 -9.22 -36.87
C MET A 1 11.72 -9.94 -35.62
N SER A 2 12.69 -9.41 -34.86
CA SER A 2 13.11 -9.94 -33.57
C SER A 2 12.02 -9.57 -32.55
N GLN A 3 11.40 -10.57 -31.93
CA GLN A 3 10.50 -10.36 -30.83
C GLN A 3 11.39 -10.11 -29.60
N ASP A 4 11.51 -8.87 -29.18
CA ASP A 4 12.01 -8.53 -27.86
C ASP A 4 11.00 -9.05 -26.84
N THR A 5 11.27 -10.23 -26.30
CA THR A 5 10.57 -10.73 -25.12
C THR A 5 10.99 -9.82 -23.97
N PRO A 6 10.08 -9.11 -23.31
CA PRO A 6 10.45 -8.29 -22.16
C PRO A 6 11.08 -9.20 -21.11
N SER A 7 12.29 -8.85 -20.67
CA SER A 7 12.99 -9.54 -19.58
C SER A 7 12.10 -9.52 -18.35
N ASN A 8 11.73 -10.69 -17.86
CA ASN A 8 10.86 -10.88 -16.67
C ASN A 8 11.68 -10.74 -15.37
N GLU A 9 12.83 -10.09 -15.43
CA GLU A 9 13.60 -9.74 -14.24
C GLU A 9 12.99 -8.48 -13.62
N PRO A 10 12.60 -8.51 -12.34
CA PRO A 10 12.18 -7.30 -11.66
C PRO A 10 13.33 -6.30 -11.73
N PRO A 11 13.08 -5.03 -12.10
CA PRO A 11 14.13 -4.02 -12.13
C PRO A 11 14.75 -3.96 -10.72
N ALA A 12 16.06 -4.19 -10.66
CA ALA A 12 16.82 -4.16 -9.44
C ALA A 12 16.61 -2.81 -8.72
N ASN A 13 16.34 -2.88 -7.41
CA ASN A 13 16.36 -1.73 -6.51
C ASN A 13 15.10 -0.83 -6.46
N ARG A 14 13.90 -1.37 -6.69
CA ARG A 14 12.68 -0.61 -6.43
C ARG A 14 12.46 -0.39 -4.94
N ILE A 15 11.89 0.77 -4.60
CA ILE A 15 11.57 1.14 -3.21
C ILE A 15 10.06 1.13 -3.02
N VAL A 16 9.61 0.33 -2.07
CA VAL A 16 8.24 0.32 -1.54
C VAL A 16 8.20 1.18 -0.29
N GLY A 17 7.29 2.15 -0.24
CA GLY A 17 7.04 3.01 0.90
C GLY A 17 5.72 2.66 1.59
N VAL A 18 5.77 2.61 2.91
CA VAL A 18 4.60 2.32 3.76
C VAL A 18 4.44 3.49 4.74
N PRO A 19 3.62 4.51 4.43
CA PRO A 19 3.30 5.56 5.37
C PRO A 19 2.35 5.04 6.46
N ALA A 20 2.31 5.72 7.60
CA ALA A 20 1.29 5.45 8.63
C ALA A 20 -0.10 5.81 8.10
N GLU A 21 -1.11 5.05 8.49
CA GLU A 21 -2.50 5.36 8.12
C GLU A 21 -2.98 6.63 8.83
N THR A 22 -3.73 7.45 8.12
CA THR A 22 -4.26 8.72 8.62
C THR A 22 -5.79 8.73 8.74
N PHE A 23 -6.47 7.68 8.27
CA PHE A 23 -7.93 7.56 8.44
C PHE A 23 -8.24 7.39 9.94
N PRO A 24 -9.23 8.12 10.49
CA PRO A 24 -9.60 8.00 11.90
C PRO A 24 -9.88 6.56 12.30
N ASP A 25 -9.30 6.13 13.43
CA ASP A 25 -9.44 4.78 13.99
C ASP A 25 -8.96 3.62 13.11
N GLU A 26 -8.26 3.89 12.01
CA GLU A 26 -7.61 2.83 11.23
C GLU A 26 -6.42 2.26 12.02
N ARG A 27 -6.50 0.99 12.34
CA ARG A 27 -5.49 0.29 13.14
C ARG A 27 -4.65 -0.69 12.32
N ARG A 28 -5.00 -0.90 11.07
CA ARG A 28 -4.25 -1.79 10.19
C ARG A 28 -3.02 -1.06 9.64
N VAL A 29 -2.07 -1.83 9.17
CA VAL A 29 -0.90 -1.37 8.41
C VAL A 29 -0.86 -2.10 7.08
N ALA A 30 -0.42 -1.42 6.03
CA ALA A 30 -0.45 -1.98 4.67
C ALA A 30 0.56 -3.14 4.48
N LEU A 31 1.60 -3.23 5.30
CA LEU A 31 2.62 -4.28 5.23
C LEU A 31 2.99 -4.75 6.64
N ALA A 32 2.80 -6.04 6.93
CA ALA A 32 3.28 -6.64 8.18
C ALA A 32 4.78 -6.97 8.10
N PRO A 33 5.53 -6.97 9.25
CA PRO A 33 6.98 -7.26 9.27
C PRO A 33 7.35 -8.58 8.58
N ALA A 34 6.55 -9.62 8.76
CA ALA A 34 6.80 -10.94 8.15
C ALA A 34 6.87 -10.90 6.61
N ASN A 35 6.22 -9.93 5.97
CA ASN A 35 6.18 -9.80 4.52
C ASN A 35 7.33 -8.94 3.95
N VAL A 36 8.06 -8.20 4.78
CA VAL A 36 9.23 -7.40 4.36
C VAL A 36 10.29 -8.28 3.72
N ALA A 37 10.62 -9.40 4.35
CA ALA A 37 11.61 -10.33 3.83
C ALA A 37 11.21 -10.97 2.49
N VAL A 38 9.90 -11.09 2.21
CA VAL A 38 9.39 -11.59 0.92
C VAL A 38 9.68 -10.57 -0.18
N LEU A 39 9.42 -9.29 0.07
CA LEU A 39 9.71 -8.20 -0.88
C LEU A 39 11.22 -8.07 -1.13
N GLN A 40 12.03 -8.16 -0.09
CA GLN A 40 13.49 -8.10 -0.23
C GLN A 40 14.05 -9.25 -1.08
N LYS A 41 13.53 -10.46 -0.91
CA LYS A 41 13.91 -11.60 -1.77
C LYS A 41 13.54 -11.37 -3.24
N ALA A 42 12.54 -10.55 -3.51
CA ALA A 42 12.17 -10.13 -4.86
C ALA A 42 12.98 -8.91 -5.37
N GLY A 43 14.01 -8.48 -4.64
CA GLY A 43 14.86 -7.33 -5.04
C GLY A 43 14.24 -5.96 -4.75
N VAL A 44 13.24 -5.91 -3.86
CA VAL A 44 12.51 -4.68 -3.51
C VAL A 44 12.94 -4.22 -2.11
N ASN A 45 13.37 -2.97 -1.99
CA ASN A 45 13.66 -2.35 -0.70
C ASN A 45 12.38 -1.80 -0.07
N VAL A 46 12.29 -1.88 1.25
CA VAL A 46 11.14 -1.38 2.00
C VAL A 46 11.58 -0.23 2.90
N ILE A 47 10.87 0.87 2.79
CA ILE A 47 10.91 1.98 3.74
C ILE A 47 9.54 2.10 4.40
N ILE A 48 9.52 2.30 5.70
CA ILE A 48 8.27 2.40 6.48
C ILE A 48 8.35 3.59 7.42
N GLN A 49 7.24 4.29 7.59
CA GLN A 49 7.17 5.38 8.55
C GLN A 49 7.26 4.82 9.98
N SER A 50 8.11 5.44 10.82
CA SER A 50 8.21 5.09 12.24
C SER A 50 6.85 5.14 12.90
N GLY A 51 6.53 4.12 13.68
CA GLY A 51 5.24 3.98 14.35
C GLY A 51 4.09 3.50 13.47
N ALA A 52 4.25 3.34 12.16
CA ALA A 52 3.16 2.92 11.25
C ALA A 52 2.52 1.58 11.63
N GLY A 53 3.31 0.65 12.16
CA GLY A 53 2.84 -0.66 12.61
C GLY A 53 2.22 -0.68 14.00
N THR A 54 2.48 0.33 14.82
CA THR A 54 2.11 0.34 16.24
C THR A 54 0.61 0.14 16.48
N PRO A 55 -0.32 0.79 15.75
CA PRO A 55 -1.75 0.55 15.92
C PRO A 55 -2.19 -0.88 15.57
N ALA A 56 -1.42 -1.56 14.72
CA ALA A 56 -1.64 -2.96 14.34
C ALA A 56 -0.96 -3.96 15.29
N GLY A 57 -0.21 -3.47 16.30
CA GLY A 57 0.51 -4.29 17.27
C GLY A 57 1.93 -4.68 16.85
N TYR A 58 2.50 -4.05 15.84
CA TYR A 58 3.88 -4.29 15.39
C TYR A 58 4.79 -3.14 15.83
N ALA A 59 5.90 -3.48 16.47
CA ALA A 59 6.91 -2.51 16.88
C ALA A 59 7.89 -2.20 15.74
N ASP A 60 8.52 -1.03 15.79
CA ASP A 60 9.48 -0.57 14.78
C ASP A 60 10.71 -1.47 14.66
N ASP A 61 11.15 -2.05 15.78
CA ASP A 61 12.27 -2.99 15.82
C ASP A 61 11.98 -4.30 15.06
N GLU A 62 10.71 -4.75 15.01
CA GLU A 62 10.31 -5.90 14.19
C GLU A 62 10.49 -5.62 12.69
N TYR A 63 10.17 -4.40 12.25
CA TYR A 63 10.40 -3.98 10.86
C TYR A 63 11.88 -3.86 10.54
N ALA A 64 12.65 -3.26 11.46
CA ALA A 64 14.10 -3.14 11.31
C ALA A 64 14.78 -4.52 11.25
N ALA A 65 14.38 -5.44 12.14
CA ALA A 65 14.88 -6.82 12.14
C ALA A 65 14.51 -7.59 10.86
N ALA A 66 13.35 -7.29 10.26
CA ALA A 66 12.93 -7.83 8.97
C ALA A 66 13.66 -7.19 7.77
N GLY A 67 14.43 -6.11 7.99
CA GLY A 67 15.24 -5.42 7.00
C GLY A 67 14.60 -4.19 6.36
N ALA A 68 13.47 -3.70 6.87
CA ALA A 68 12.92 -2.42 6.45
C ALA A 68 13.73 -1.26 7.03
N LYS A 69 13.80 -0.16 6.29
CA LYS A 69 14.36 1.09 6.77
C LYS A 69 13.27 1.97 7.38
N LEU A 70 13.43 2.38 8.62
CA LEU A 70 12.53 3.31 9.30
C LEU A 70 12.81 4.75 8.85
N ILE A 71 11.77 5.53 8.65
CA ILE A 71 11.82 6.94 8.27
C ILE A 71 10.74 7.69 9.06
N ASP A 72 11.11 8.73 9.80
CA ASP A 72 10.17 9.51 10.62
C ASP A 72 9.31 10.45 9.76
N ASP A 73 9.92 11.05 8.76
CA ASP A 73 9.29 12.05 7.90
C ASP A 73 8.44 11.39 6.80
N ARG A 74 7.12 11.61 6.85
CA ARG A 74 6.14 11.12 5.88
C ARG A 74 6.48 11.55 4.45
N ASP A 75 6.86 12.81 4.25
CA ASP A 75 7.20 13.36 2.94
C ASP A 75 8.38 12.62 2.31
N GLN A 76 9.33 12.18 3.13
CA GLN A 76 10.47 11.41 2.65
C GLN A 76 10.07 10.01 2.17
N ILE A 77 9.03 9.40 2.75
CA ILE A 77 8.48 8.14 2.24
C ILE A 77 7.99 8.34 0.80
N PHE A 78 7.13 9.33 0.58
CA PHE A 78 6.57 9.61 -0.76
C PHE A 78 7.65 10.05 -1.75
N LYS A 79 8.66 10.81 -1.33
CA LYS A 79 9.75 11.25 -2.20
C LYS A 79 10.68 10.11 -2.64
N GLN A 80 10.94 9.13 -1.78
CA GLN A 80 11.90 8.05 -2.05
C GLN A 80 11.24 6.84 -2.72
N ALA A 81 9.99 6.51 -2.37
CA ALA A 81 9.32 5.32 -2.86
C ALA A 81 8.85 5.47 -4.31
N GLU A 82 8.90 4.39 -5.06
CA GLU A 82 8.28 4.24 -6.38
C GLU A 82 6.88 3.62 -6.26
N ILE A 83 6.68 2.81 -5.23
CA ILE A 83 5.42 2.16 -4.93
C ILE A 83 5.02 2.54 -3.51
N ILE A 84 3.83 3.09 -3.35
CA ILE A 84 3.24 3.43 -2.04
C ILE A 84 2.18 2.38 -1.70
N LEU A 85 2.29 1.80 -0.51
CA LEU A 85 1.27 0.89 0.03
C LEU A 85 0.52 1.57 1.16
N GLN A 86 -0.79 1.63 1.05
CA GLN A 86 -1.71 2.11 2.09
C GLN A 86 -2.89 1.16 2.24
N VAL A 87 -3.45 1.07 3.42
CA VAL A 87 -4.74 0.39 3.62
C VAL A 87 -5.84 1.23 3.00
N ARG A 88 -5.85 2.56 3.28
CA ARG A 88 -6.78 3.51 2.69
C ARG A 88 -6.03 4.63 2.00
N THR A 89 -6.14 4.68 0.69
CA THR A 89 -5.57 5.78 -0.11
C THR A 89 -6.48 7.02 -0.04
N ALA A 90 -6.05 8.11 -0.66
CA ALA A 90 -6.78 9.37 -0.64
C ALA A 90 -8.28 9.25 -1.01
N GLY A 91 -8.64 8.39 -1.97
CA GLY A 91 -10.03 8.17 -2.37
C GLY A 91 -10.89 7.51 -1.28
N ALA A 92 -10.29 6.63 -0.47
CA ALA A 92 -10.93 5.95 0.65
C ALA A 92 -10.70 6.64 2.01
N ASN A 93 -10.11 7.83 2.01
CA ASN A 93 -9.82 8.66 3.19
C ASN A 93 -10.19 10.13 2.92
N PRO A 94 -11.49 10.46 2.87
CA PRO A 94 -11.96 11.78 2.46
C PRO A 94 -11.53 12.90 3.41
N ASP A 95 -11.29 12.59 4.69
CA ASP A 95 -10.98 13.60 5.70
C ASP A 95 -9.50 14.01 5.71
N ASN A 96 -8.59 13.04 5.54
CA ASN A 96 -7.15 13.27 5.69
C ASN A 96 -6.33 12.83 4.47
N GLY A 97 -6.95 12.25 3.45
CA GLY A 97 -6.24 11.72 2.28
C GLY A 97 -5.73 12.78 1.31
N SER A 98 -6.27 14.00 1.38
CA SER A 98 -5.87 15.11 0.51
C SER A 98 -4.41 15.53 0.68
N ASP A 99 -3.87 15.39 1.89
CA ASP A 99 -2.47 15.73 2.17
C ASP A 99 -1.52 14.76 1.44
N ASP A 100 -1.84 13.47 1.44
CA ASP A 100 -1.09 12.43 0.74
C ASP A 100 -1.17 12.58 -0.78
N ASP A 101 -2.34 12.99 -1.27
CA ASP A 101 -2.56 13.24 -2.69
C ASP A 101 -1.56 14.29 -3.24
N GLY A 102 -1.28 15.33 -2.46
CA GLY A 102 -0.28 16.35 -2.79
C GLY A 102 1.17 15.84 -2.82
N LEU A 103 1.47 14.74 -2.16
CA LEU A 103 2.83 14.17 -2.07
C LEU A 103 3.14 13.19 -3.22
N LEU A 104 2.12 12.69 -3.91
CA LEU A 104 2.29 11.75 -5.01
C LEU A 104 2.82 12.46 -6.27
N ARG A 105 3.70 11.79 -7.00
CA ARG A 105 4.38 12.30 -8.19
C ARG A 105 4.20 11.39 -9.40
N GLU A 106 4.44 11.93 -10.57
CA GLU A 106 4.39 11.20 -11.84
C GLU A 106 5.24 9.92 -11.80
N GLY A 107 4.68 8.85 -12.36
CA GLY A 107 5.34 7.54 -12.47
C GLY A 107 5.27 6.68 -11.20
N GLN A 108 4.73 7.20 -10.09
CA GLN A 108 4.53 6.38 -8.89
C GLN A 108 3.36 5.42 -9.03
N THR A 109 3.44 4.33 -8.30
CA THR A 109 2.36 3.36 -8.16
C THR A 109 1.79 3.43 -6.76
N LEU A 110 0.47 3.55 -6.65
CA LEU A 110 -0.28 3.53 -5.40
C LEU A 110 -1.09 2.23 -5.31
N VAL A 111 -0.97 1.51 -4.21
CA VAL A 111 -1.69 0.25 -3.98
C VAL A 111 -2.44 0.33 -2.66
N GLY A 112 -3.75 0.10 -2.69
CA GLY A 112 -4.59 0.13 -1.50
C GLY A 112 -6.07 0.14 -1.84
N MET A 113 -6.92 0.38 -0.86
CA MET A 113 -8.34 0.66 -1.08
C MET A 113 -8.49 2.11 -1.52
N CYS A 114 -9.06 2.33 -2.69
CA CYS A 114 -9.13 3.63 -3.36
C CYS A 114 -10.54 4.24 -3.37
N ASP A 115 -11.58 3.45 -3.13
CA ASP A 115 -12.99 3.80 -3.27
C ASP A 115 -13.30 4.61 -4.55
N PRO A 116 -13.00 4.05 -5.74
CA PRO A 116 -13.02 4.82 -6.99
C PRO A 116 -14.41 5.30 -7.39
N PHE A 117 -15.48 4.73 -6.82
CA PHE A 117 -16.85 5.16 -7.11
C PHE A 117 -17.24 6.41 -6.34
N LEU A 118 -16.86 6.54 -5.06
CA LEU A 118 -17.08 7.74 -4.25
C LEU A 118 -15.96 8.77 -4.46
N GLY A 119 -14.73 8.30 -4.61
CA GLY A 119 -13.54 9.12 -4.82
C GLY A 119 -13.19 9.41 -6.27
N ALA A 120 -14.16 9.47 -7.20
CA ALA A 120 -13.90 9.64 -8.64
C ALA A 120 -13.06 10.88 -8.97
N GLY A 121 -13.26 11.99 -8.26
CA GLY A 121 -12.47 13.21 -8.42
C GLY A 121 -11.01 13.03 -8.04
N VAL A 122 -10.74 12.27 -6.97
CA VAL A 122 -9.37 11.91 -6.53
C VAL A 122 -8.71 11.05 -7.60
N MET A 123 -9.41 10.04 -8.12
CA MET A 123 -8.87 9.16 -9.17
C MET A 123 -8.53 9.94 -10.45
N GLN A 124 -9.35 10.91 -10.84
CA GLN A 124 -9.05 11.79 -11.97
C GLN A 124 -7.80 12.65 -11.70
N GLY A 125 -7.65 13.16 -10.49
CA GLY A 125 -6.46 13.92 -10.08
C GLY A 125 -5.18 13.08 -10.12
N LEU A 126 -5.23 11.84 -9.64
CA LEU A 126 -4.11 10.90 -9.70
C LEU A 126 -3.75 10.56 -11.15
N ALA A 127 -4.74 10.29 -11.99
CA ALA A 127 -4.54 10.01 -13.41
C ALA A 127 -3.92 11.21 -14.15
N ALA A 128 -4.39 12.43 -13.88
CA ALA A 128 -3.84 13.65 -14.48
C ALA A 128 -2.38 13.91 -14.09
N ARG A 129 -1.94 13.40 -12.94
CA ARG A 129 -0.53 13.46 -12.48
C ARG A 129 0.32 12.27 -12.93
N GLY A 130 -0.23 11.34 -13.69
CA GLY A 130 0.51 10.16 -14.16
C GLY A 130 0.80 9.13 -13.06
N VAL A 131 -0.02 9.08 -12.00
CA VAL A 131 0.05 8.07 -10.95
C VAL A 131 -0.74 6.83 -11.36
N THR A 132 -0.14 5.66 -11.23
CA THR A 132 -0.82 4.37 -11.44
C THR A 132 -1.43 3.89 -10.14
N SER A 133 -2.75 3.63 -10.10
CA SER A 133 -3.44 3.16 -8.90
C SER A 133 -3.95 1.72 -9.06
N PHE A 134 -3.68 0.89 -8.06
CA PHE A 134 -4.25 -0.45 -7.93
C PHE A 134 -5.26 -0.45 -6.78
N ALA A 135 -6.55 -0.38 -7.13
CA ALA A 135 -7.66 -0.44 -6.20
C ALA A 135 -7.93 -1.91 -5.82
N LEU A 136 -7.57 -2.30 -4.61
CA LEU A 136 -7.65 -3.69 -4.16
C LEU A 136 -9.09 -4.20 -4.07
N GLU A 137 -10.06 -3.32 -3.83
CA GLU A 137 -11.48 -3.65 -3.83
C GLU A 137 -12.06 -3.95 -5.21
N LEU A 138 -11.35 -3.60 -6.28
CA LEU A 138 -11.74 -3.92 -7.67
C LEU A 138 -11.07 -5.19 -8.21
N LEU A 139 -10.31 -5.91 -7.39
CA LEU A 139 -9.73 -7.18 -7.82
C LEU A 139 -10.84 -8.16 -8.23
N PRO A 140 -10.73 -8.80 -9.40
CA PRO A 140 -11.78 -9.69 -9.88
C PRO A 140 -11.89 -10.95 -9.01
N ARG A 141 -13.10 -11.38 -8.73
CA ARG A 141 -13.37 -12.61 -7.94
C ARG A 141 -13.22 -13.88 -8.80
N ILE A 142 -12.01 -14.15 -9.21
CA ILE A 142 -11.61 -15.33 -9.97
C ILE A 142 -10.59 -16.14 -9.18
N THR A 143 -10.48 -17.43 -9.44
CA THR A 143 -9.57 -18.35 -8.73
C THR A 143 -8.14 -17.82 -8.67
N ARG A 144 -7.64 -17.23 -9.76
CA ARG A 144 -6.27 -16.70 -9.84
C ARG A 144 -6.03 -15.50 -8.90
N ALA A 145 -7.05 -14.69 -8.64
CA ALA A 145 -6.96 -13.50 -7.81
C ALA A 145 -7.40 -13.75 -6.35
N GLN A 146 -7.83 -14.97 -6.02
CA GLN A 146 -8.38 -15.29 -4.69
C GLN A 146 -7.39 -15.03 -3.55
N SER A 147 -6.10 -15.23 -3.79
CA SER A 147 -5.04 -14.92 -2.80
C SER A 147 -4.83 -13.43 -2.54
N MET A 148 -5.36 -12.57 -3.41
CA MET A 148 -5.29 -11.11 -3.33
C MET A 148 -6.63 -10.47 -2.92
N ASP A 149 -7.67 -11.29 -2.63
CA ASP A 149 -9.01 -10.81 -2.29
C ASP A 149 -9.07 -10.28 -0.86
N VAL A 150 -8.85 -8.97 -0.74
CA VAL A 150 -8.89 -8.25 0.54
C VAL A 150 -10.30 -8.16 1.10
N LEU A 151 -11.36 -8.21 0.27
CA LEU A 151 -12.74 -8.12 0.73
C LEU A 151 -13.15 -9.40 1.46
N SER A 152 -12.87 -10.57 0.91
CA SER A 152 -13.21 -11.85 1.54
C SER A 152 -12.43 -12.05 2.84
N SER A 153 -11.15 -11.73 2.89
CA SER A 153 -10.36 -11.86 4.11
C SER A 153 -10.84 -10.92 5.22
N GLN A 154 -11.16 -9.66 4.91
CA GLN A 154 -11.67 -8.70 5.89
C GLN A 154 -13.11 -9.04 6.34
N ALA A 155 -13.98 -9.47 5.43
CA ALA A 155 -15.34 -9.91 5.77
C ALA A 155 -15.34 -11.12 6.72
N SER A 156 -14.43 -12.07 6.54
CA SER A 156 -14.27 -13.22 7.44
C SER A 156 -13.89 -12.78 8.87
N ILE A 157 -12.96 -11.84 9.00
CA ILE A 157 -12.53 -11.29 10.29
C ILE A 157 -13.68 -10.49 10.94
N ALA A 158 -14.38 -9.67 10.16
CA ALA A 158 -15.54 -8.90 10.63
C ALA A 158 -16.66 -9.82 11.15
N GLY A 159 -16.97 -10.88 10.40
CA GLY A 159 -17.97 -11.88 10.80
C GLY A 159 -17.58 -12.59 12.11
N TYR A 160 -16.33 -13.01 12.23
CA TYR A 160 -15.83 -13.62 13.47
C TYR A 160 -15.94 -12.66 14.66
N LYS A 161 -15.54 -11.40 14.49
CA LYS A 161 -15.64 -10.37 15.54
C LYS A 161 -17.09 -10.12 15.95
N ALA A 162 -18.03 -10.08 14.99
CA ALA A 162 -19.44 -9.84 15.27
C ALA A 162 -20.09 -10.95 16.13
N VAL A 163 -19.56 -12.19 16.06
CA VAL A 163 -20.02 -13.29 16.92
C VAL A 163 -19.48 -13.19 18.34
N LEU A 164 -18.30 -12.53 18.52
CA LEU A 164 -17.66 -12.38 19.83
C LEU A 164 -18.07 -11.09 20.56
N ALA A 165 -18.77 -10.18 19.91
CA ALA A 165 -19.23 -8.90 20.47
C ALA A 165 -20.61 -9.02 21.09
#